data_0bc3b21ba4e8d242ab4b7a31c53926ee
#
_entry.id   0bc3b21ba4e8d242ab4b7a31c53926ee
#
_cell.length_a   1.000
_cell.length_b   1.000
_cell.length_c   1.000
_cell.angle_alpha   90.00
_cell.angle_beta   90.00
_cell.angle_gamma   90.00
#
_symmetry.space_group_name_H-M   'P 1'
#
loop_
_entity.id
_entity.type
_entity.pdbx_description
1 polymer ?
#
loop_
_entity_poly.entity_id
_entity_poly.type
_entity_poly.pdbx_seq_one_letter_code
_entity_poly.pdbx_strand_id
1 'polypeptide(L)'
;MKNVQPTEVPEGAQLIDVRENDEWAVEHAKGATQIPMSEITGRIQEIDPDKDIYVICHAGGRSMQVCQYLEHALGWDTINVEGGTDNWKATGLPLETD
;
A
#
# COMPACT_ATOMS: atom_id res chain seq x y z
N MET A 1 10.02 1.38 9.88
CA MET A 1 8.67 1.04 9.36
C MET A 1 7.69 0.93 10.51
N LYS A 2 6.52 1.50 10.33
CA LYS A 2 5.42 1.43 11.30
C LYS A 2 4.34 0.53 10.73
N ASN A 3 3.67 -0.24 11.60
CA ASN A 3 2.51 -1.06 11.21
C ASN A 3 1.23 -0.44 11.75
N VAL A 4 0.19 -0.39 10.92
CA VAL A 4 -1.13 0.09 11.34
C VAL A 4 -2.20 -0.89 10.89
N GLN A 5 -3.34 -0.87 11.59
CA GLN A 5 -4.51 -1.61 11.15
C GLN A 5 -5.20 -0.84 10.00
N PRO A 6 -5.96 -1.51 9.13
CA PRO A 6 -6.69 -0.83 8.05
C PRO A 6 -7.55 0.33 8.53
N THR A 7 -8.20 0.17 9.69
CA THR A 7 -9.07 1.21 10.27
C THR A 7 -8.31 2.47 10.71
N GLU A 8 -6.98 2.39 10.81
CA GLU A 8 -6.13 3.51 11.21
C GLU A 8 -5.63 4.33 10.01
N VAL A 9 -5.92 3.90 8.78
CA VAL A 9 -5.54 4.64 7.58
C VAL A 9 -6.51 5.80 7.39
N PRO A 10 -6.04 7.05 7.42
CA PRO A 10 -6.93 8.20 7.26
C PRO A 10 -7.57 8.23 5.86
N GLU A 11 -8.80 8.73 5.79
CA GLU A 11 -9.42 8.99 4.50
C GLU A 11 -8.61 10.05 3.76
N GLY A 12 -8.37 9.83 2.46
CA GLY A 12 -7.56 10.73 1.66
C GLY A 12 -6.05 10.53 1.80
N ALA A 13 -5.61 9.53 2.59
CA ALA A 13 -4.19 9.22 2.75
C ALA A 13 -3.57 8.75 1.43
N GLN A 14 -2.26 8.94 1.30
CA GLN A 14 -1.48 8.35 0.22
C GLN A 14 -1.35 6.85 0.49
N LEU A 15 -2.18 6.04 -0.14
CA LEU A 15 -2.24 4.59 0.02
C LEU A 15 -1.76 3.92 -1.28
N ILE A 16 -0.64 3.23 -1.20
CA ILE A 16 0.00 2.59 -2.36
C ILE A 16 -0.25 1.09 -2.31
N ASP A 17 -0.97 0.58 -3.31
CA ASP A 17 -1.21 -0.86 -3.45
C ASP A 17 -0.13 -1.45 -4.36
N VAL A 18 0.65 -2.36 -3.80
CA VAL A 18 1.81 -2.94 -4.50
C VAL A 18 1.52 -4.33 -5.08
N ARG A 19 0.22 -4.70 -5.16
CA ARG A 19 -0.19 -5.95 -5.82
C ARG A 19 -0.10 -5.82 -7.34
N GLU A 20 -0.08 -6.96 -8.01
CA GLU A 20 0.01 -6.98 -9.47
C GLU A 20 -1.35 -6.70 -10.12
N ASN A 21 -1.35 -6.47 -11.43
CA ASN A 21 -2.54 -6.01 -12.17
C ASN A 21 -3.75 -6.92 -12.07
N ASP A 22 -3.54 -8.23 -12.05
CA ASP A 22 -4.62 -9.21 -11.98
C ASP A 22 -5.34 -9.17 -10.62
N GLU A 23 -4.59 -8.95 -9.55
CA GLU A 23 -5.16 -8.80 -8.20
C GLU A 23 -5.92 -7.48 -8.07
N TRP A 24 -5.33 -6.39 -8.56
CA TRP A 24 -5.93 -5.06 -8.55
C TRP A 24 -7.26 -5.04 -9.30
N ALA A 25 -7.33 -5.71 -10.45
CA ALA A 25 -8.50 -5.72 -11.30
C ALA A 25 -9.72 -6.40 -10.65
N VAL A 26 -9.49 -7.32 -9.71
CA VAL A 26 -10.59 -8.00 -9.00
C VAL A 26 -11.24 -7.04 -8.02
N GLU A 27 -10.47 -6.48 -7.12
CA GLU A 27 -10.90 -5.47 -6.15
C GLU A 27 -9.69 -4.89 -5.44
N HIS A 28 -9.81 -3.67 -4.94
CA HIS A 28 -8.75 -3.01 -4.19
C HIS A 28 -9.35 -2.02 -3.19
N ALA A 29 -8.55 -1.61 -2.21
CA ALA A 29 -8.98 -0.64 -1.21
C ALA A 29 -9.34 0.69 -1.87
N LYS A 30 -10.48 1.25 -1.49
CA LYS A 30 -10.94 2.53 -2.03
C LYS A 30 -9.91 3.62 -1.75
N GLY A 31 -9.58 4.39 -2.77
CA GLY A 31 -8.63 5.51 -2.67
C GLY A 31 -7.18 5.10 -2.85
N ALA A 32 -6.88 3.80 -3.04
CA ALA A 32 -5.52 3.35 -3.28
C ALA A 32 -5.05 3.72 -4.70
N THR A 33 -3.75 3.96 -4.81
CA THR A 33 -3.05 4.11 -6.09
C THR A 33 -2.21 2.87 -6.31
N GLN A 34 -2.32 2.24 -7.47
CA GLN A 34 -1.56 1.04 -7.76
C GLN A 34 -0.15 1.37 -8.26
N ILE A 35 0.85 0.81 -7.60
CA ILE A 35 2.22 0.74 -8.12
C ILE A 35 2.71 -0.68 -7.79
N PRO A 36 2.62 -1.63 -8.75
CA PRO A 36 3.01 -3.02 -8.47
C PRO A 36 4.45 -3.13 -7.96
N MET A 37 4.68 -4.08 -7.07
CA MET A 37 6.03 -4.30 -6.53
C MET A 37 7.05 -4.53 -7.65
N SER A 38 6.66 -5.18 -8.75
CA SER A 38 7.52 -5.42 -9.90
C SER A 38 7.92 -4.12 -10.63
N GLU A 39 7.20 -3.01 -10.41
CA GLU A 39 7.45 -1.74 -11.09
C GLU A 39 7.90 -0.64 -10.15
N ILE A 40 7.97 -0.90 -8.84
CA ILE A 40 8.17 0.14 -7.83
C ILE A 40 9.44 0.96 -8.06
N THR A 41 10.54 0.30 -8.42
CA THR A 41 11.83 0.98 -8.61
C THR A 41 11.82 1.96 -9.77
N GLY A 42 11.03 1.70 -10.80
CA GLY A 42 10.88 2.57 -11.96
C GLY A 42 9.80 3.65 -11.81
N ARG A 43 9.05 3.61 -10.71
CA ARG A 43 7.91 4.50 -10.50
C ARG A 43 7.98 5.27 -9.17
N ILE A 44 9.16 5.39 -8.60
CA ILE A 44 9.39 6.10 -7.33
C ILE A 44 8.89 7.54 -7.38
N GLN A 45 9.02 8.21 -8.51
CA GLN A 45 8.60 9.60 -8.68
C GLN A 45 7.08 9.80 -8.51
N GLU A 46 6.31 8.72 -8.52
CA GLU A 46 4.86 8.80 -8.31
C GLU A 46 4.48 8.83 -6.82
N ILE A 47 5.46 8.61 -5.93
CA ILE A 47 5.25 8.63 -4.49
C ILE A 47 5.71 9.98 -3.95
N ASP A 48 4.86 10.64 -3.15
CA ASP A 48 5.20 11.89 -2.51
C ASP A 48 5.84 11.61 -1.14
N PRO A 49 7.17 11.81 -1.00
CA PRO A 49 7.85 11.51 0.28
C PRO A 49 7.54 12.51 1.39
N ASP A 50 6.92 13.64 1.07
CA ASP A 50 6.55 14.65 2.04
C ASP A 50 5.22 14.34 2.75
N LYS A 51 4.49 13.32 2.26
CA LYS A 51 3.26 12.83 2.87
C LYS A 51 3.51 11.47 3.52
N ASP A 52 2.66 11.10 4.47
CA ASP A 52 2.69 9.73 5.00
C ASP A 52 2.49 8.73 3.86
N ILE A 53 3.31 7.70 3.84
CA ILE A 53 3.29 6.67 2.79
C ILE A 53 2.73 5.39 3.40
N TYR A 54 1.47 5.08 3.09
CA TYR A 54 0.83 3.82 3.49
C TYR A 54 0.98 2.82 2.35
N VAL A 55 1.44 1.61 2.66
CA VAL A 55 1.68 0.56 1.67
C VAL A 55 0.83 -0.64 2.02
N ILE A 56 0.08 -1.15 1.04
CA ILE A 56 -0.82 -2.29 1.21
C ILE A 56 -0.56 -3.33 0.12
N CYS A 57 -0.69 -4.61 0.49
CA CYS A 57 -0.65 -5.71 -0.47
C CYS A 57 -1.79 -6.69 -0.17
N HIS A 58 -1.67 -7.96 -0.56
CA HIS A 58 -2.73 -8.95 -0.32
C HIS A 58 -2.88 -9.27 1.17
N ALA A 59 -1.79 -9.72 1.81
CA ALA A 59 -1.80 -10.18 3.19
C ALA A 59 -0.72 -9.56 4.10
N GLY A 60 0.12 -8.67 3.57
CA GLY A 60 1.11 -7.91 4.34
C GLY A 60 2.58 -8.20 4.03
N GLY A 61 2.90 -9.28 3.32
CA GLY A 61 4.30 -9.66 3.05
C GLY A 61 5.01 -8.79 2.03
N ARG A 62 4.40 -8.57 0.88
CA ARG A 62 4.98 -7.75 -0.20
C ARG A 62 5.09 -6.29 0.21
N SER A 63 4.08 -5.77 0.91
CA SER A 63 4.11 -4.38 1.38
C SER A 63 5.24 -4.15 2.36
N MET A 64 5.54 -5.12 3.24
CA MET A 64 6.69 -5.04 4.13
C MET A 64 8.01 -4.97 3.34
N GLN A 65 8.14 -5.77 2.30
CA GLN A 65 9.35 -5.74 1.45
C GLN A 65 9.51 -4.39 0.75
N VAL A 66 8.42 -3.82 0.25
CA VAL A 66 8.45 -2.49 -0.37
C VAL A 66 8.82 -1.42 0.66
N CYS A 67 8.24 -1.47 1.85
CA CYS A 67 8.59 -0.55 2.94
C CYS A 67 10.08 -0.62 3.26
N GLN A 68 10.63 -1.83 3.39
CA GLN A 68 12.05 -2.02 3.66
C GLN A 68 12.92 -1.41 2.55
N TYR A 69 12.54 -1.64 1.30
CA TYR A 69 13.26 -1.07 0.16
C TYR A 69 13.24 0.47 0.22
N LEU A 70 12.08 1.08 0.41
CA LEU A 70 11.94 2.54 0.45
C LEU A 70 12.74 3.16 1.60
N GLU A 71 12.79 2.49 2.75
CA GLU A 71 13.55 2.96 3.91
C GLU A 71 15.06 2.83 3.70
N HIS A 72 15.51 1.67 3.21
CA HIS A 72 16.94 1.41 3.06
C HIS A 72 17.54 2.15 1.87
N ALA A 73 16.84 2.19 0.73
CA ALA A 73 17.38 2.80 -0.48
C ALA A 73 17.21 4.32 -0.50
N LEU A 74 16.12 4.85 0.07
CA LEU A 74 15.75 6.26 -0.05
C LEU A 74 15.68 6.99 1.29
N GLY A 75 15.73 6.27 2.40
CA GLY A 75 15.62 6.88 3.72
C GLY A 75 14.23 7.41 4.04
N TRP A 76 13.19 6.93 3.34
CA TRP A 76 11.82 7.37 3.56
C TRP A 76 11.18 6.61 4.72
N ASP A 77 10.35 7.29 5.51
CA ASP A 77 9.53 6.65 6.53
C ASP A 77 8.28 6.07 5.86
N THR A 78 7.97 4.82 6.17
CA THR A 78 6.83 4.13 5.56
C THR A 78 5.93 3.50 6.62
N ILE A 79 4.68 3.25 6.24
CA ILE A 79 3.66 2.69 7.11
C ILE A 79 3.04 1.49 6.40
N ASN A 80 3.20 0.31 6.98
CA ASN A 80 2.63 -0.91 6.43
C ASN A 80 1.21 -1.12 6.94
N VAL A 81 0.28 -1.38 6.02
CA VAL A 81 -1.10 -1.74 6.41
C VAL A 81 -1.15 -3.23 6.70
N GLU A 82 -1.27 -3.57 7.97
CA GLU A 82 -1.17 -4.94 8.45
C GLU A 82 -2.31 -5.81 7.94
N GLY A 83 -1.97 -7.00 7.46
CA GLY A 83 -2.94 -7.94 6.91
C GLY A 83 -3.45 -7.58 5.51
N GLY A 84 -3.03 -6.45 4.96
CA GLY A 84 -3.30 -6.07 3.58
C GLY A 84 -4.78 -5.95 3.22
N THR A 85 -5.08 -6.19 1.96
CA THR A 85 -6.45 -6.11 1.42
C THR A 85 -7.39 -7.13 2.07
N ASP A 86 -6.88 -8.31 2.45
CA ASP A 86 -7.67 -9.30 3.17
C ASP A 86 -8.20 -8.72 4.49
N ASN A 87 -7.35 -8.07 5.27
CA ASN A 87 -7.75 -7.46 6.54
C ASN A 87 -8.63 -6.23 6.31
N TRP A 88 -8.33 -5.44 5.28
CA TRP A 88 -9.17 -4.30 4.87
C TRP A 88 -10.60 -4.72 4.64
N LYS A 89 -10.78 -5.79 3.86
CA LYS A 89 -12.08 -6.36 3.54
C LYS A 89 -12.77 -6.94 4.78
N ALA A 90 -12.02 -7.65 5.61
CA ALA A 90 -12.54 -8.28 6.83
C ALA A 90 -13.06 -7.26 7.84
N THR A 91 -12.49 -6.04 7.86
CA THR A 91 -12.93 -4.97 8.75
C THR A 91 -14.11 -4.16 8.18
N GLY A 92 -14.59 -4.51 6.99
CA GLY A 92 -15.74 -3.86 6.38
C GLY A 92 -15.43 -2.53 5.69
N LEU A 93 -14.16 -2.22 5.46
CA LEU A 93 -13.78 -0.99 4.79
C LEU A 93 -14.10 -1.06 3.29
N PRO A 94 -14.35 0.10 2.63
CA PRO A 94 -14.79 0.10 1.24
C PRO A 94 -13.73 -0.38 0.27
N LEU A 95 -14.19 -1.13 -0.73
CA LEU A 95 -13.39 -1.63 -1.85
C LEU A 95 -13.92 -1.02 -3.14
N GLU A 96 -13.05 -1.02 -4.16
CA GLU A 96 -13.39 -0.55 -5.50
C GLU A 96 -13.00 -1.60 -6.53
N THR A 97 -13.65 -1.54 -7.69
CA THR A 97 -13.23 -2.27 -8.89
C THR A 97 -13.13 -1.26 -10.02
N ASP A 98 -12.17 -1.46 -10.90
CA ASP A 98 -12.01 -0.60 -12.08
C ASP A 98 -12.93 -1.05 -13.21
#